data_2e2bc695ed7649c83a4f745f1471c790
#
_entry.id   2e2bc695ed7649c83a4f745f1471c790
#
_cell.length_a   1.000
_cell.length_b   1.000
_cell.length_c   1.000
_cell.angle_alpha   90.00
_cell.angle_beta   90.00
_cell.angle_gamma   90.00
#
_symmetry.space_group_name_H-M   'P 1'
#
loop_
_entity.id
_entity.type
_entity.pdbx_description
1 polymer ?
#
loop_
_entity_poly.entity_id
_entity_poly.type
_entity_poly.pdbx_seq_one_letter_code
_entity_poly.pdbx_strand_id
1 'polypeptide(L)'
;MHFVQKHAQSAAPLNSWVEKVKSAVWHNHTELKQTFPSADYVKNGRYVFNIGGNNYRVVAVVIFIGGVMNIRFVGTHKEYDKIDCSTI
;
A
#
# COMPACT_ATOMS: atom_id res chain seq x y z
N MET A 1 6.55 9.55 9.59
CA MET A 1 6.76 8.14 9.19
C MET A 1 8.25 7.87 9.06
N HIS A 2 8.72 6.80 9.66
CA HIS A 2 10.16 6.48 9.69
C HIS A 2 10.78 6.33 8.29
N PHE A 3 10.07 5.69 7.37
CA PHE A 3 10.54 5.50 6.00
C PHE A 3 10.79 6.84 5.28
N VAL A 4 9.91 7.83 5.48
CA VAL A 4 10.04 9.15 4.85
C VAL A 4 11.29 9.88 5.33
N GLN A 5 11.67 9.72 6.59
CA GLN A 5 12.90 10.32 7.13
C GLN A 5 14.13 9.78 6.40
N LYS A 6 14.12 8.50 6.03
CA LYS A 6 15.21 7.85 5.33
C LYS A 6 15.18 8.12 3.81
N HIS A 7 13.99 8.26 3.23
CA HIS A 7 13.76 8.45 1.80
C HIS A 7 12.88 9.67 1.60
N ALA A 8 13.45 10.87 1.73
CA ALA A 8 12.70 12.13 1.70
C ALA A 8 11.88 12.32 0.42
N GLN A 9 12.37 11.84 -0.72
CA GLN A 9 11.67 11.94 -1.99
C GLN A 9 10.38 11.11 -2.05
N SER A 10 10.15 10.23 -1.09
CA SER A 10 8.91 9.45 -1.02
C SER A 10 7.77 10.19 -0.34
N ALA A 11 8.04 11.35 0.28
CA ALA A 11 7.05 12.05 1.11
C ALA A 11 5.80 12.45 0.32
N ALA A 12 5.97 13.12 -0.83
CA ALA A 12 4.83 13.58 -1.63
C ALA A 12 3.97 12.41 -2.17
N PRO A 13 4.55 11.37 -2.81
CA PRO A 13 3.72 10.25 -3.28
C PRO A 13 3.09 9.46 -2.14
N LEU A 14 3.76 9.29 -1.00
CA LEU A 14 3.18 8.61 0.15
C LEU A 14 2.02 9.41 0.75
N ASN A 15 2.19 10.73 0.89
CA ASN A 15 1.12 11.59 1.40
C ASN A 15 -0.10 11.57 0.48
N SER A 16 0.11 11.58 -0.84
CA SER A 16 -0.97 11.48 -1.81
C SER A 16 -1.72 10.15 -1.66
N TRP A 17 -0.99 9.04 -1.46
CA TRP A 17 -1.58 7.73 -1.24
C TRP A 17 -2.41 7.70 0.04
N VAL A 18 -1.86 8.23 1.13
CA VAL A 18 -2.56 8.29 2.43
C VAL A 18 -3.86 9.08 2.32
N GLU A 19 -3.83 10.22 1.62
CA GLU A 19 -5.04 11.04 1.44
C GLU A 19 -6.11 10.29 0.65
N LYS A 20 -5.72 9.55 -0.39
CA LYS A 20 -6.67 8.72 -1.15
C LYS A 20 -7.27 7.62 -0.28
N VAL A 21 -6.45 6.97 0.56
CA VAL A 21 -6.92 5.93 1.47
C VAL A 21 -7.91 6.50 2.48
N LYS A 22 -7.59 7.66 3.07
CA LYS A 22 -8.46 8.29 4.07
C LYS A 22 -9.81 8.70 3.52
N SER A 23 -9.85 9.14 2.26
CA SER A 23 -11.08 9.60 1.64
C SER A 23 -11.90 8.48 1.00
N ALA A 24 -11.34 7.29 0.87
CA ALA A 24 -11.99 6.17 0.21
C ALA A 24 -12.78 5.32 1.21
N VAL A 25 -13.89 4.77 0.74
CA VAL A 25 -14.66 3.76 1.48
C VAL A 25 -14.83 2.57 0.55
N TRP A 26 -14.24 1.44 0.93
CA TRP A 26 -14.30 0.22 0.12
C TRP A 26 -15.05 -0.88 0.86
N HIS A 27 -15.98 -1.51 0.17
CA HIS A 27 -16.74 -2.63 0.71
C HIS A 27 -16.20 -3.97 0.22
N ASN A 28 -15.41 -3.96 -0.85
CA ASN A 28 -14.89 -5.17 -1.48
C ASN A 28 -13.65 -4.87 -2.34
N HIS A 29 -13.06 -5.94 -2.86
CA HIS A 29 -11.90 -5.89 -3.74
C HIS A 29 -12.11 -5.00 -4.97
N THR A 30 -13.28 -5.10 -5.59
CA THR A 30 -13.58 -4.32 -6.80
C THR A 30 -13.51 -2.83 -6.53
N GLU A 31 -14.07 -2.38 -5.42
CA GLU A 31 -14.07 -0.96 -5.05
C GLU A 31 -12.66 -0.45 -4.76
N LEU A 32 -11.84 -1.26 -4.09
CA LEU A 32 -10.44 -0.92 -3.86
C LEU A 32 -9.70 -0.74 -5.19
N LYS A 33 -9.91 -1.65 -6.13
CA LYS A 33 -9.27 -1.60 -7.45
C LYS A 33 -9.74 -0.41 -8.28
N GLN A 34 -10.93 0.13 -8.05
CA GLN A 34 -11.39 1.34 -8.70
C GLN A 34 -10.58 2.56 -8.27
N THR A 35 -10.22 2.63 -6.98
CA THR A 35 -9.38 3.71 -6.46
C THR A 35 -7.91 3.52 -6.85
N PHE A 36 -7.42 2.28 -6.78
CA PHE A 36 -6.02 1.92 -7.06
C PHE A 36 -5.96 0.81 -8.10
N PRO A 37 -6.13 1.13 -9.39
CA PRO A 37 -6.14 0.10 -10.44
C PRO A 37 -4.86 -0.73 -10.51
N SER A 38 -3.72 -0.17 -10.13
CA SER A 38 -2.43 -0.88 -10.15
C SER A 38 -2.13 -1.67 -8.88
N ALA A 39 -3.02 -1.63 -7.87
CA ALA A 39 -2.81 -2.43 -6.66
C ALA A 39 -2.96 -3.91 -6.98
N ASP A 40 -2.09 -4.72 -6.40
CA ASP A 40 -2.09 -6.18 -6.60
C ASP A 40 -2.52 -6.89 -5.33
N TYR A 41 -3.47 -7.81 -5.46
CA TYR A 41 -3.82 -8.71 -4.36
C TYR A 41 -2.83 -9.89 -4.37
N VAL A 42 -2.18 -10.13 -3.24
CA VAL A 42 -1.21 -11.24 -3.14
C VAL A 42 -1.90 -12.47 -2.56
N LYS A 43 -2.15 -12.49 -1.28
CA LYS A 43 -2.98 -13.48 -0.59
C LYS A 43 -3.08 -13.11 0.89
N ASN A 44 -3.93 -13.83 1.64
CA ASN A 44 -4.12 -13.59 3.07
C ASN A 44 -4.52 -12.15 3.38
N GLY A 45 -5.33 -11.54 2.50
CA GLY A 45 -5.81 -10.17 2.67
C GLY A 45 -4.78 -9.09 2.35
N ARG A 46 -3.62 -9.45 1.84
CA ARG A 46 -2.54 -8.49 1.57
C ARG A 46 -2.66 -7.91 0.17
N TYR A 47 -2.53 -6.57 0.11
CA TYR A 47 -2.47 -5.81 -1.14
C TYR A 47 -1.12 -5.10 -1.24
N VAL A 48 -0.60 -5.02 -2.45
CA VAL A 48 0.64 -4.29 -2.75
C VAL A 48 0.28 -3.05 -3.55
N PHE A 49 0.66 -1.89 -3.05
CA PHE A 49 0.41 -0.60 -3.69
C PHE A 49 1.71 -0.05 -4.25
N ASN A 50 1.68 0.37 -5.51
CA ASN A 50 2.81 1.02 -6.16
C ASN A 50 2.74 2.51 -5.88
N ILE A 51 3.82 3.08 -5.35
CA ILE A 51 3.89 4.47 -4.92
C ILE A 51 5.00 5.16 -5.71
N GLY A 52 4.73 6.40 -6.17
CA GLY A 52 5.71 7.17 -6.91
C GLY A 52 6.16 6.48 -8.20
N GLY A 53 5.18 6.09 -9.05
CA GLY A 53 5.44 5.24 -10.19
C GLY A 53 5.78 3.84 -9.72
N ASN A 54 6.95 3.34 -9.98
CA ASN A 54 7.39 2.02 -9.50
C ASN A 54 8.55 2.10 -8.51
N ASN A 55 8.77 3.28 -7.92
CA ASN A 55 9.91 3.47 -7.03
C ASN A 55 9.72 2.85 -5.66
N TYR A 56 8.49 2.85 -5.15
CA TYR A 56 8.20 2.40 -3.79
C TYR A 56 7.03 1.43 -3.78
N ARG A 57 6.97 0.61 -2.72
CA ARG A 57 5.90 -0.36 -2.48
C ARG A 57 5.38 -0.24 -1.06
N VAL A 58 4.06 -0.32 -0.90
CA VAL A 58 3.40 -0.48 0.39
C VAL A 58 2.65 -1.80 0.36
N VAL A 59 2.87 -2.64 1.38
CA VAL A 59 2.10 -3.88 1.58
C VAL A 59 1.20 -3.68 2.79
N ALA A 60 -0.09 -3.93 2.62
CA ALA A 60 -1.06 -3.76 3.70
C ALA A 60 -2.07 -4.89 3.70
N VAL A 61 -2.48 -5.30 4.90
CA VAL A 61 -3.63 -6.20 5.06
C VAL A 61 -4.87 -5.33 5.08
N VAL A 62 -5.80 -5.59 4.16
CA VAL A 62 -7.05 -4.82 4.06
C VAL A 62 -8.20 -5.71 4.53
N ILE A 63 -8.95 -5.21 5.51
CA ILE A 63 -10.14 -5.86 6.04
C ILE A 63 -11.33 -4.96 5.70
N PHE A 64 -12.14 -5.40 4.74
CA PHE A 64 -13.25 -4.58 4.25
C PHE A 64 -14.35 -4.41 5.30
N ILE A 65 -14.60 -5.45 6.07
CA ILE A 65 -15.55 -5.37 7.19
C ILE A 65 -14.91 -4.50 8.27
N GLY A 66 -15.52 -3.37 8.57
CA GLY A 66 -14.99 -2.43 9.55
C GLY A 66 -13.98 -1.43 8.99
N GLY A 67 -13.56 -1.57 7.73
CA GLY A 67 -12.71 -0.58 7.07
C GLY A 67 -11.33 -0.43 7.68
N VAL A 68 -10.64 -1.53 7.95
CA VAL A 68 -9.32 -1.53 8.58
C VAL A 68 -8.26 -1.79 7.53
N MET A 69 -7.19 -0.97 7.54
CA MET A 69 -5.99 -1.22 6.76
C MET A 69 -4.79 -1.27 7.71
N ASN A 70 -4.07 -2.39 7.69
CA ASN A 70 -2.92 -2.61 8.55
C ASN A 70 -1.66 -2.66 7.68
N ILE A 71 -0.85 -1.61 7.76
CA ILE A 71 0.37 -1.50 6.95
C ILE A 71 1.42 -2.44 7.51
N ARG A 72 1.93 -3.32 6.64
CA ARG A 72 2.93 -4.35 7.00
C ARG A 72 4.33 -4.02 6.51
N PHE A 73 4.45 -3.25 5.41
CA PHE A 73 5.74 -2.95 4.81
C PHE A 73 5.66 -1.67 4.01
N VAL A 74 6.69 -0.84 4.13
CA VAL A 74 6.92 0.32 3.25
C VAL A 74 8.39 0.28 2.86
N GLY A 75 8.68 0.28 1.57
CA GLY A 75 10.06 0.21 1.12
C GLY A 75 10.22 0.54 -0.35
N THR A 76 11.47 0.50 -0.81
CA THR A 76 11.79 0.65 -2.22
C THR A 76 11.45 -0.64 -2.97
N HIS A 77 11.42 -0.56 -4.30
CA HIS A 77 11.22 -1.74 -5.14
C HIS A 77 12.26 -2.84 -4.81
N LYS A 78 13.52 -2.46 -4.63
CA LYS A 78 14.58 -3.40 -4.28
C LYS A 78 14.33 -4.09 -2.94
N GLU A 79 13.90 -3.31 -1.96
CA GLU A 79 13.60 -3.86 -0.63
C GLU A 79 12.41 -4.82 -0.71
N TYR A 80 11.39 -4.45 -1.49
CA TYR A 80 10.21 -5.29 -1.71
C TYR A 80 10.59 -6.65 -2.32
N ASP A 81 11.53 -6.66 -3.26
CA ASP A 81 11.97 -7.90 -3.94
C ASP A 81 12.61 -8.90 -2.99
N LYS A 82 13.03 -8.47 -1.80
CA LYS A 82 13.70 -9.31 -0.80
C LYS A 82 12.75 -9.89 0.24
N ILE A 83 11.47 -9.53 0.22
CA ILE A 83 10.51 -9.99 1.23
C ILE A 83 9.49 -10.93 0.61
N ASP A 84 8.86 -11.75 1.46
CA ASP A 84 7.68 -12.52 1.09
C ASP A 84 6.45 -11.74 1.58
N CYS A 85 5.83 -10.98 0.69
CA CYS A 85 4.72 -10.09 1.05
C CYS A 85 3.45 -10.84 1.46
N SER A 86 3.39 -12.15 1.25
CA SER A 86 2.22 -12.95 1.68
C SER A 86 2.27 -13.34 3.15
N THR A 87 3.42 -13.16 3.81
CA THR A 87 3.62 -13.62 5.21
C THR A 87 3.98 -12.51 6.19
N ILE A 88 4.37 -11.35 5.71
CA ILE A 88 4.74 -10.25 6.58
C ILE A 88 3.58 -9.57 7.28
#